data_98f223b301d02ef3a27849e6b59e0407
#
_entry.id   98f223b301d02ef3a27849e6b59e0407
#
_cell.length_a   1.000
_cell.length_b   1.000
_cell.length_c   1.000
_cell.angle_alpha   90.00
_cell.angle_beta   90.00
_cell.angle_gamma   90.00
#
_symmetry.space_group_name_H-M   'P 1'
#
loop_
_entity.id
_entity.type
_entity.pdbx_description
1 polymer ?
#
loop_
_entity_poly.entity_id
_entity_poly.type
_entity_poly.pdbx_seq_one_letter_code
_entity_poly.pdbx_strand_id
1 'polypeptide(L)'
;LLTLSYYFHRMKARLIIYLFLLLSLSVTSQTKRALVVGLGQQQDKAWNKINGDKDVPIVQGMLKSAGFKSVTTLVNQQATKAGIIGAFKRMAASCKQGDVVYIHYSGHGQQMTDVHNDETDGLDECWIPYDAYRKACKTYHGEKHLTDDELNVYLNAIRDKIGAKGKLLVVIDACHSGDGTRGDEDEVVRGVEDVFKAVKSLIIGDNDKEKVINQKAKPLAERWITLSACKSDQVNIEMKNPAVGKLTYALWMELKNGDKINNEEFIKRIRKFVNRNTSSRPQQPVLTGNDKDKYNIIDCLLYTSDAAD
;
A
#
# COMPACT_ATOMS: atom_id res chain seq x y z
N LEU A 1 -58.62 -35.31 13.25
CA LEU A 1 -58.28 -33.84 13.02
C LEU A 1 -57.16 -33.36 13.92
N LEU A 2 -57.06 -33.77 15.18
CA LEU A 2 -56.01 -33.32 16.13
C LEU A 2 -54.61 -33.87 15.78
N THR A 3 -54.49 -35.06 15.25
CA THR A 3 -53.21 -35.68 14.85
C THR A 3 -52.58 -35.01 13.64
N LEU A 4 -53.38 -34.55 12.67
CA LEU A 4 -52.89 -33.88 11.45
C LEU A 4 -52.34 -32.48 11.78
N SER A 5 -52.98 -31.74 12.71
CA SER A 5 -52.53 -30.41 13.18
C SER A 5 -51.19 -30.51 13.92
N TYR A 6 -50.98 -31.57 14.72
CA TYR A 6 -49.72 -31.80 15.42
C TYR A 6 -48.54 -32.07 14.46
N TYR A 7 -48.76 -32.85 13.40
CA TYR A 7 -47.75 -33.11 12.38
C TYR A 7 -47.40 -31.86 11.61
N PHE A 8 -48.37 -31.00 11.27
CA PHE A 8 -48.13 -29.73 10.55
C PHE A 8 -47.33 -28.75 11.41
N HIS A 9 -47.57 -28.64 12.72
CA HIS A 9 -46.81 -27.80 13.64
C HIS A 9 -45.37 -28.28 13.78
N ARG A 10 -45.13 -29.58 13.86
CA ARG A 10 -43.78 -30.15 13.92
C ARG A 10 -43.00 -29.95 12.62
N MET A 11 -43.66 -30.06 11.47
CA MET A 11 -43.03 -29.80 10.18
C MET A 11 -42.65 -28.32 10.05
N LYS A 12 -43.51 -27.39 10.39
CA LYS A 12 -43.21 -25.95 10.39
C LYS A 12 -42.05 -25.59 11.32
N ALA A 13 -42.04 -26.15 12.53
CA ALA A 13 -40.94 -25.93 13.47
C ALA A 13 -39.61 -26.48 12.97
N ARG A 14 -39.63 -27.68 12.35
CA ARG A 14 -38.40 -28.23 11.69
C ARG A 14 -37.94 -27.39 10.52
N LEU A 15 -38.84 -26.89 9.68
CA LEU A 15 -38.51 -26.03 8.52
C LEU A 15 -37.93 -24.70 9.00
N ILE A 16 -38.42 -24.11 10.06
CA ILE A 16 -37.91 -22.88 10.69
C ILE A 16 -36.51 -23.14 11.25
N ILE A 17 -36.27 -24.24 11.92
CA ILE A 17 -34.94 -24.61 12.45
C ILE A 17 -33.95 -24.84 11.33
N TYR A 18 -34.32 -25.51 10.23
CA TYR A 18 -33.47 -25.66 9.06
C TYR A 18 -33.18 -24.32 8.37
N LEU A 19 -34.15 -23.41 8.31
CA LEU A 19 -33.97 -22.07 7.75
C LEU A 19 -33.02 -21.23 8.62
N PHE A 20 -33.12 -21.32 9.95
CA PHE A 20 -32.16 -20.69 10.87
C PHE A 20 -30.78 -21.32 10.81
N LEU A 21 -30.64 -22.62 10.65
CA LEU A 21 -29.38 -23.31 10.44
C LEU A 21 -28.71 -22.93 9.10
N LEU A 22 -29.47 -22.69 8.04
CA LEU A 22 -28.95 -22.22 6.74
C LEU A 22 -28.55 -20.74 6.76
N LEU A 23 -29.19 -19.93 7.60
CA LEU A 23 -28.82 -18.50 7.78
C LEU A 23 -27.57 -18.30 8.65
N SER A 24 -27.18 -19.29 9.46
CA SER A 24 -26.03 -19.19 10.37
C SER A 24 -24.67 -19.55 9.72
N LEU A 25 -24.64 -19.97 8.46
CA LEU A 25 -23.42 -20.50 7.81
C LEU A 25 -22.65 -19.51 6.93
N SER A 26 -22.94 -18.23 7.02
CA SER A 26 -22.14 -17.21 6.32
C SER A 26 -21.19 -16.45 7.27
N VAL A 27 -20.45 -17.16 8.11
CA VAL A 27 -19.24 -16.60 8.69
C VAL A 27 -18.19 -16.58 7.59
N THR A 28 -18.19 -15.52 6.80
CA THR A 28 -17.07 -15.25 5.89
C THR A 28 -15.86 -14.94 6.76
N SER A 29 -15.01 -15.94 6.98
CA SER A 29 -13.72 -15.76 7.66
C SER A 29 -12.97 -14.62 6.96
N GLN A 30 -12.66 -13.57 7.71
CA GLN A 30 -11.86 -12.45 7.26
C GLN A 30 -10.49 -12.96 6.78
N THR A 31 -10.16 -12.76 5.51
CA THR A 31 -8.86 -13.17 4.97
C THR A 31 -7.91 -11.99 4.95
N LYS A 32 -6.67 -12.22 5.44
CA LYS A 32 -5.59 -11.25 5.36
C LYS A 32 -4.74 -11.51 4.12
N ARG A 33 -4.61 -10.49 3.25
CA ARG A 33 -3.87 -10.54 1.98
C ARG A 33 -2.87 -9.41 1.90
N ALA A 34 -1.72 -9.64 1.25
CA ALA A 34 -0.72 -8.60 1.08
C ALA A 34 -0.08 -8.60 -0.30
N LEU A 35 0.32 -7.41 -0.75
CA LEU A 35 1.24 -7.17 -1.85
C LEU A 35 2.43 -6.38 -1.29
N VAL A 36 3.62 -6.91 -1.48
CA VAL A 36 4.89 -6.31 -1.05
C VAL A 36 5.77 -6.09 -2.27
N VAL A 37 6.11 -4.85 -2.53
CA VAL A 37 6.98 -4.44 -3.64
C VAL A 37 8.27 -3.87 -3.05
N GLY A 38 9.42 -4.42 -3.44
CA GLY A 38 10.71 -3.96 -2.95
C GLY A 38 11.75 -3.87 -4.07
N LEU A 39 12.35 -2.71 -4.23
CA LEU A 39 13.35 -2.43 -5.24
C LEU A 39 14.66 -1.95 -4.60
N GLY A 40 15.76 -2.68 -4.87
CA GLY A 40 17.11 -2.27 -4.52
C GLY A 40 17.85 -1.63 -5.72
N GLN A 41 17.34 -1.85 -6.92
CA GLN A 41 17.89 -1.31 -8.15
C GLN A 41 16.85 -1.25 -9.26
N GLN A 42 17.01 -0.32 -10.18
CA GLN A 42 16.25 -0.21 -11.42
C GLN A 42 17.06 -0.70 -12.63
N GLN A 43 16.39 -0.89 -13.76
CA GLN A 43 17.02 -1.21 -15.04
C GLN A 43 17.93 -0.06 -15.50
N ASP A 44 17.44 1.17 -15.39
CA ASP A 44 18.23 2.38 -15.66
C ASP A 44 19.26 2.62 -14.55
N LYS A 45 20.53 2.63 -14.92
CA LYS A 45 21.66 2.82 -14.00
C LYS A 45 21.85 4.28 -13.54
N ALA A 46 21.06 5.21 -14.06
CA ALA A 46 21.00 6.57 -13.53
C ALA A 46 20.31 6.65 -12.15
N TRP A 47 19.56 5.62 -11.75
CA TRP A 47 19.05 5.47 -10.40
C TRP A 47 20.14 4.96 -9.45
N ASN A 48 20.29 5.60 -8.31
CA ASN A 48 21.15 5.11 -7.25
C ASN A 48 20.62 3.76 -6.70
N LYS A 49 21.53 2.90 -6.29
CA LYS A 49 21.17 1.68 -5.57
C LYS A 49 20.66 2.03 -4.17
N ILE A 50 19.60 1.36 -3.76
CA ILE A 50 18.99 1.45 -2.42
C ILE A 50 18.79 0.04 -1.87
N ASN A 51 18.16 -0.09 -0.70
CA ASN A 51 17.98 -1.40 -0.05
C ASN A 51 16.48 -1.78 0.11
N GLY A 52 15.60 -1.28 -0.77
CA GLY A 52 14.17 -1.60 -0.69
C GLY A 52 13.85 -3.07 -0.91
N ASP A 53 14.68 -3.80 -1.65
CA ASP A 53 14.57 -5.25 -1.79
C ASP A 53 14.88 -6.00 -0.48
N LYS A 54 15.72 -5.46 0.41
CA LYS A 54 16.03 -6.03 1.72
C LYS A 54 14.92 -5.84 2.76
N ASP A 55 14.00 -4.92 2.50
CA ASP A 55 12.81 -4.73 3.34
C ASP A 55 11.82 -5.90 3.18
N VAL A 56 11.77 -6.50 1.99
CA VAL A 56 10.80 -7.55 1.66
C VAL A 56 10.80 -8.72 2.65
N PRO A 57 11.94 -9.34 3.01
CA PRO A 57 11.95 -10.44 3.97
C PRO A 57 11.49 -10.01 5.37
N ILE A 58 11.77 -8.78 5.79
CA ILE A 58 11.29 -8.23 7.08
C ILE A 58 9.77 -8.14 7.07
N VAL A 59 9.22 -7.54 6.01
CA VAL A 59 7.76 -7.37 5.84
C VAL A 59 7.08 -8.74 5.72
N GLN A 60 7.63 -9.69 4.96
CA GLN A 60 7.10 -11.04 4.85
C GLN A 60 7.03 -11.75 6.21
N GLY A 61 8.11 -11.67 7.00
CA GLY A 61 8.16 -12.26 8.34
C GLY A 61 7.12 -11.65 9.28
N MET A 62 6.99 -10.31 9.24
CA MET A 62 6.01 -9.55 9.99
C MET A 62 4.57 -9.97 9.62
N LEU A 63 4.25 -10.00 8.33
CA LEU A 63 2.92 -10.37 7.83
C LEU A 63 2.57 -11.82 8.14
N LYS A 64 3.53 -12.73 8.04
CA LYS A 64 3.34 -14.14 8.43
C LYS A 64 2.96 -14.24 9.92
N SER A 65 3.66 -13.53 10.79
CA SER A 65 3.34 -13.48 12.22
C SER A 65 1.99 -12.83 12.51
N ALA A 66 1.55 -11.91 11.66
CA ALA A 66 0.25 -11.27 11.72
C ALA A 66 -0.91 -12.10 11.12
N GLY A 67 -0.66 -13.33 10.67
CA GLY A 67 -1.68 -14.25 10.13
C GLY A 67 -2.08 -13.99 8.68
N PHE A 68 -1.26 -13.27 7.89
CA PHE A 68 -1.49 -13.12 6.45
C PHE A 68 -1.22 -14.44 5.73
N LYS A 69 -2.27 -15.02 5.14
CA LYS A 69 -2.19 -16.33 4.44
C LYS A 69 -1.75 -16.19 2.98
N SER A 70 -1.99 -15.01 2.36
CA SER A 70 -1.65 -14.73 0.97
C SER A 70 -0.76 -13.48 0.91
N VAL A 71 0.54 -13.68 0.67
CA VAL A 71 1.51 -12.59 0.52
C VAL A 71 2.15 -12.72 -0.87
N THR A 72 1.82 -11.79 -1.75
CA THR A 72 2.47 -11.65 -3.06
C THR A 72 3.66 -10.71 -2.93
N THR A 73 4.82 -11.09 -3.43
CA THR A 73 6.01 -10.24 -3.45
C THR A 73 6.48 -9.97 -4.88
N LEU A 74 6.93 -8.76 -5.13
CA LEU A 74 7.60 -8.35 -6.37
C LEU A 74 8.92 -7.70 -6.00
N VAL A 75 10.03 -8.30 -6.42
CA VAL A 75 11.38 -7.85 -6.06
C VAL A 75 12.17 -7.49 -7.32
N ASN A 76 12.78 -6.32 -7.35
CA ASN A 76 13.64 -5.88 -8.43
C ASN A 76 12.99 -6.10 -9.81
N GLN A 77 13.54 -6.95 -10.68
CA GLN A 77 13.07 -7.21 -12.05
C GLN A 77 11.58 -7.63 -12.14
N GLN A 78 11.02 -8.17 -11.08
CA GLN A 78 9.59 -8.53 -11.05
C GLN A 78 8.70 -7.31 -10.84
N ALA A 79 9.25 -6.24 -10.24
CA ALA A 79 8.53 -5.01 -9.91
C ALA A 79 8.53 -3.99 -11.08
N THR A 80 8.30 -4.47 -12.31
CA THR A 80 8.00 -3.59 -13.46
C THR A 80 6.64 -2.94 -13.28
N LYS A 81 6.36 -1.82 -13.97
CA LYS A 81 5.02 -1.20 -13.93
C LYS A 81 3.92 -2.21 -14.25
N ALA A 82 4.08 -2.97 -15.32
CA ALA A 82 3.13 -4.02 -15.70
C ALA A 82 2.99 -5.12 -14.63
N GLY A 83 4.11 -5.52 -14.00
CA GLY A 83 4.12 -6.49 -12.91
C GLY A 83 3.33 -6.01 -11.69
N ILE A 84 3.54 -4.76 -11.27
CA ILE A 84 2.85 -4.12 -10.14
C ILE A 84 1.35 -4.00 -10.45
N ILE A 85 0.97 -3.45 -11.60
CA ILE A 85 -0.43 -3.32 -12.03
C ILE A 85 -1.11 -4.69 -12.09
N GLY A 86 -0.43 -5.69 -12.68
CA GLY A 86 -0.93 -7.06 -12.72
C GLY A 86 -1.18 -7.65 -11.33
N ALA A 87 -0.31 -7.36 -10.35
CA ALA A 87 -0.49 -7.80 -8.98
C ALA A 87 -1.67 -7.10 -8.29
N PHE A 88 -1.87 -5.80 -8.50
CA PHE A 88 -3.05 -5.08 -8.02
C PHE A 88 -4.35 -5.65 -8.60
N LYS A 89 -4.40 -5.90 -9.92
CA LYS A 89 -5.57 -6.49 -10.59
C LYS A 89 -5.90 -7.88 -10.02
N ARG A 90 -4.89 -8.75 -9.82
CA ARG A 90 -5.07 -10.07 -9.19
C ARG A 90 -5.53 -9.96 -7.74
N MET A 91 -4.96 -9.02 -6.98
CA MET A 91 -5.37 -8.74 -5.61
C MET A 91 -6.86 -8.36 -5.56
N ALA A 92 -7.29 -7.37 -6.33
CA ALA A 92 -8.68 -6.94 -6.40
C ALA A 92 -9.63 -8.09 -6.80
N ALA A 93 -9.23 -8.94 -7.77
CA ALA A 93 -10.02 -10.10 -8.19
C ALA A 93 -10.17 -11.16 -7.09
N SER A 94 -9.17 -11.30 -6.20
CA SER A 94 -9.17 -12.29 -5.12
C SER A 94 -9.85 -11.81 -3.83
N CYS A 95 -10.04 -10.50 -3.68
CA CYS A 95 -10.63 -9.89 -2.48
C CYS A 95 -12.13 -10.18 -2.34
N LYS A 96 -12.57 -10.29 -1.09
CA LYS A 96 -13.95 -10.47 -0.68
C LYS A 96 -14.34 -9.44 0.37
N GLN A 97 -15.64 -9.28 0.58
CA GLN A 97 -16.20 -8.43 1.63
C GLN A 97 -15.59 -8.77 3.00
N GLY A 98 -15.09 -7.75 3.70
CA GLY A 98 -14.50 -7.88 5.02
C GLY A 98 -13.01 -8.24 5.05
N ASP A 99 -12.36 -8.53 3.91
CA ASP A 99 -10.93 -8.83 3.88
C ASP A 99 -10.06 -7.69 4.41
N VAL A 100 -8.91 -8.04 4.97
CA VAL A 100 -7.84 -7.10 5.33
C VAL A 100 -6.77 -7.15 4.26
N VAL A 101 -6.47 -6.00 3.66
CA VAL A 101 -5.45 -5.89 2.62
C VAL A 101 -4.32 -4.97 3.08
N TYR A 102 -3.10 -5.44 2.91
CA TYR A 102 -1.87 -4.71 3.19
C TYR A 102 -1.08 -4.55 1.90
N ILE A 103 -0.73 -3.32 1.58
CA ILE A 103 0.12 -2.97 0.44
C ILE A 103 1.38 -2.33 0.98
N HIS A 104 2.55 -2.78 0.54
CA HIS A 104 3.84 -2.22 0.92
C HIS A 104 4.66 -1.91 -0.32
N TYR A 105 5.18 -0.71 -0.39
CA TYR A 105 6.13 -0.29 -1.40
C TYR A 105 7.41 0.22 -0.72
N SER A 106 8.53 -0.37 -1.07
CA SER A 106 9.88 0.05 -0.68
C SER A 106 10.70 0.28 -1.93
N GLY A 107 10.99 1.53 -2.25
CA GLY A 107 11.67 1.88 -3.51
C GLY A 107 11.97 3.36 -3.62
N HIS A 108 12.37 3.79 -4.81
CA HIS A 108 12.46 5.21 -5.13
C HIS A 108 11.08 5.82 -5.36
N GLY A 109 10.95 7.11 -5.01
CA GLY A 109 9.89 7.98 -5.48
C GLY A 109 10.47 9.13 -6.31
N GLN A 110 9.64 9.73 -7.15
CA GLN A 110 9.96 10.94 -7.93
C GLN A 110 8.69 11.72 -8.18
N GLN A 111 8.76 13.03 -8.18
CA GLN A 111 7.69 13.87 -8.70
C GLN A 111 7.74 13.90 -10.23
N MET A 112 6.55 13.96 -10.85
CA MET A 112 6.37 14.08 -12.29
C MET A 112 5.44 15.26 -12.59
N THR A 113 5.61 15.94 -13.73
CA THR A 113 4.65 16.96 -14.16
C THR A 113 3.25 16.35 -14.23
N ASP A 114 2.30 16.95 -13.55
CA ASP A 114 0.89 16.58 -13.61
C ASP A 114 0.37 16.71 -15.05
N VAL A 115 -0.02 15.60 -15.65
CA VAL A 115 -0.53 15.55 -17.03
C VAL A 115 -2.05 15.71 -17.10
N HIS A 116 -2.74 15.62 -15.97
CA HIS A 116 -4.21 15.69 -15.86
C HIS A 116 -4.71 17.07 -15.39
N ASN A 117 -3.83 17.89 -14.78
CA ASN A 117 -4.09 19.20 -14.17
C ASN A 117 -5.14 19.14 -13.05
N ASP A 118 -5.04 18.17 -12.19
CA ASP A 118 -5.87 17.98 -11.01
C ASP A 118 -5.12 18.24 -9.71
N GLU A 119 -3.78 18.30 -9.72
CA GLU A 119 -2.96 18.68 -8.59
C GLU A 119 -2.74 20.20 -8.48
N THR A 120 -2.80 20.73 -7.24
CA THR A 120 -2.68 22.18 -6.98
C THR A 120 -1.27 22.73 -7.19
N ASP A 121 -0.26 21.89 -7.03
CA ASP A 121 1.16 22.23 -7.27
C ASP A 121 1.63 21.83 -8.67
N GLY A 122 0.79 21.15 -9.45
CA GLY A 122 1.07 20.71 -10.81
C GLY A 122 2.03 19.51 -10.90
N LEU A 123 2.13 18.70 -9.84
CA LEU A 123 3.03 17.56 -9.76
C LEU A 123 2.32 16.30 -9.25
N ASP A 124 2.49 15.18 -9.97
CA ASP A 124 2.11 13.84 -9.52
C ASP A 124 3.25 13.22 -8.70
N GLU A 125 2.92 12.50 -7.62
CA GLU A 125 3.85 11.63 -6.92
C GLU A 125 3.87 10.23 -7.53
N CYS A 126 5.09 9.73 -7.85
CA CYS A 126 5.24 8.46 -8.54
C CYS A 126 6.01 7.42 -7.72
N TRP A 127 5.51 6.20 -7.70
CA TRP A 127 6.36 5.03 -7.43
C TRP A 127 7.22 4.77 -8.67
N ILE A 128 8.47 4.36 -8.45
CA ILE A 128 9.43 4.11 -9.52
C ILE A 128 9.62 2.60 -9.73
N PRO A 129 8.91 1.99 -10.69
CA PRO A 129 9.08 0.59 -11.05
C PRO A 129 10.48 0.28 -11.57
N TYR A 130 10.80 -1.00 -11.67
CA TYR A 130 12.10 -1.47 -12.17
C TYR A 130 12.44 -0.97 -13.56
N ASP A 131 11.44 -0.87 -14.45
CA ASP A 131 11.56 -0.48 -15.86
C ASP A 131 11.36 1.03 -16.10
N ALA A 132 11.27 1.85 -15.05
CA ALA A 132 11.17 3.30 -15.15
C ALA A 132 12.56 3.94 -15.27
N TYR A 133 12.74 4.86 -16.22
CA TYR A 133 13.97 5.61 -16.38
C TYR A 133 13.91 6.92 -15.59
N ARG A 134 15.04 7.35 -15.06
CA ARG A 134 15.13 8.54 -14.22
C ARG A 134 14.83 9.84 -14.98
N LYS A 135 15.17 9.89 -16.28
CA LYS A 135 14.99 11.07 -17.14
C LYS A 135 14.34 10.68 -18.46
N ALA A 136 13.61 11.61 -19.04
CA ALA A 136 13.07 11.46 -20.38
C ALA A 136 14.18 11.30 -21.43
N CYS A 137 13.94 10.48 -22.43
CA CYS A 137 14.81 10.28 -23.57
C CYS A 137 13.98 10.04 -24.84
N LYS A 138 14.61 9.80 -26.00
CA LYS A 138 13.91 9.60 -27.28
C LYS A 138 12.88 8.46 -27.26
N THR A 139 13.06 7.46 -26.41
CA THR A 139 12.22 6.24 -26.33
C THR A 139 11.50 6.10 -25.00
N TYR A 140 11.57 7.09 -24.12
CA TYR A 140 10.95 7.06 -22.80
C TYR A 140 10.47 8.45 -22.38
N HIS A 141 9.19 8.59 -22.07
CA HIS A 141 8.54 9.85 -21.78
C HIS A 141 7.81 9.87 -20.41
N GLY A 142 8.04 8.86 -19.57
CA GLY A 142 7.42 8.73 -18.24
C GLY A 142 6.35 7.63 -18.16
N GLU A 143 6.08 6.91 -19.25
CA GLU A 143 5.04 5.90 -19.35
C GLU A 143 5.21 4.73 -18.37
N LYS A 144 6.40 4.57 -17.78
CA LYS A 144 6.65 3.54 -16.74
C LYS A 144 6.65 4.08 -15.30
N HIS A 145 6.54 5.41 -15.12
CA HIS A 145 6.23 5.94 -13.79
C HIS A 145 4.82 5.49 -13.39
N LEU A 146 4.63 5.14 -12.13
CA LEU A 146 3.32 4.75 -11.61
C LEU A 146 2.83 5.87 -10.70
N THR A 147 1.97 6.74 -11.25
CA THR A 147 1.46 7.92 -10.55
C THR A 147 0.49 7.54 -9.43
N ASP A 148 0.32 8.42 -8.47
CA ASP A 148 -0.65 8.29 -7.39
C ASP A 148 -2.07 8.19 -7.92
N ASP A 149 -2.43 8.90 -8.99
CA ASP A 149 -3.70 8.76 -9.70
C ASP A 149 -3.95 7.34 -10.21
N GLU A 150 -2.95 6.75 -10.89
CA GLU A 150 -3.04 5.36 -11.34
C GLU A 150 -3.15 4.41 -10.15
N LEU A 151 -2.39 4.64 -9.07
CA LEU A 151 -2.46 3.85 -7.84
C LEU A 151 -3.84 3.95 -7.19
N ASN A 152 -4.42 5.15 -7.12
CA ASN A 152 -5.74 5.41 -6.56
C ASN A 152 -6.84 4.61 -7.25
N VAL A 153 -6.77 4.42 -8.58
CA VAL A 153 -7.70 3.57 -9.31
C VAL A 153 -7.64 2.12 -8.82
N TYR A 154 -6.44 1.55 -8.69
CA TYR A 154 -6.27 0.16 -8.24
C TYR A 154 -6.62 -0.03 -6.77
N LEU A 155 -6.25 0.92 -5.91
CA LEU A 155 -6.58 0.89 -4.48
C LEU A 155 -8.09 1.00 -4.27
N ASN A 156 -8.79 1.85 -5.02
CA ASN A 156 -10.24 1.94 -4.97
C ASN A 156 -10.91 0.65 -5.48
N ALA A 157 -10.38 0.01 -6.52
CA ALA A 157 -10.89 -1.28 -6.97
C ALA A 157 -10.79 -2.37 -5.89
N ILE A 158 -9.69 -2.40 -5.11
CA ILE A 158 -9.56 -3.27 -3.93
C ILE A 158 -10.57 -2.87 -2.86
N ARG A 159 -10.66 -1.56 -2.56
CA ARG A 159 -11.56 -1.04 -1.53
C ARG A 159 -13.01 -1.38 -1.79
N ASP A 160 -13.45 -1.31 -3.04
CA ASP A 160 -14.81 -1.67 -3.45
C ASP A 160 -15.09 -3.17 -3.23
N LYS A 161 -14.10 -4.03 -3.48
CA LYS A 161 -14.23 -5.47 -3.24
C LYS A 161 -14.31 -5.83 -1.76
N ILE A 162 -13.49 -5.23 -0.93
CA ILE A 162 -13.49 -5.52 0.52
C ILE A 162 -14.64 -4.84 1.27
N GLY A 163 -15.26 -3.81 0.68
CA GLY A 163 -16.43 -3.11 1.22
C GLY A 163 -16.20 -2.42 2.56
N ALA A 164 -17.26 -1.92 3.17
CA ALA A 164 -17.19 -1.07 4.37
C ALA A 164 -16.57 -1.77 5.60
N LYS A 165 -16.70 -3.08 5.72
CA LYS A 165 -16.14 -3.87 6.83
C LYS A 165 -14.68 -4.27 6.61
N GLY A 166 -14.19 -4.20 5.37
CA GLY A 166 -12.79 -4.48 5.04
C GLY A 166 -11.85 -3.39 5.51
N LYS A 167 -10.57 -3.71 5.64
CA LYS A 167 -9.52 -2.77 6.02
C LYS A 167 -8.44 -2.77 4.92
N LEU A 168 -7.98 -1.59 4.52
CA LEU A 168 -6.90 -1.42 3.56
C LEU A 168 -5.83 -0.51 4.17
N LEU A 169 -4.61 -1.01 4.27
CA LEU A 169 -3.44 -0.29 4.75
C LEU A 169 -2.38 -0.26 3.64
N VAL A 170 -1.94 0.93 3.30
CA VAL A 170 -0.86 1.19 2.34
C VAL A 170 0.35 1.74 3.11
N VAL A 171 1.51 1.13 2.95
CA VAL A 171 2.77 1.58 3.55
C VAL A 171 3.72 1.95 2.43
N ILE A 172 4.25 3.17 2.47
CA ILE A 172 5.13 3.73 1.44
C ILE A 172 6.45 4.10 2.09
N ASP A 173 7.47 3.25 1.91
CA ASP A 173 8.85 3.50 2.32
C ASP A 173 9.65 4.03 1.12
N ALA A 174 9.24 5.20 0.66
CA ALA A 174 9.80 5.96 -0.44
C ALA A 174 9.68 7.46 -0.14
N CYS A 175 10.32 8.29 -0.96
CA CYS A 175 10.26 9.75 -0.90
C CYS A 175 10.11 10.29 -2.32
N HIS A 176 9.24 11.26 -2.52
CA HIS A 176 9.02 11.89 -3.83
C HIS A 176 9.89 13.14 -4.03
N SER A 177 10.46 13.68 -2.94
CA SER A 177 11.44 14.74 -2.95
C SER A 177 12.75 14.24 -2.32
N GLY A 178 13.89 14.68 -2.79
CA GLY A 178 15.16 14.27 -2.19
C GLY A 178 16.36 15.00 -2.75
N ASP A 179 16.93 15.93 -1.97
CA ASP A 179 18.26 16.48 -2.25
C ASP A 179 19.32 15.40 -1.95
N GLY A 180 19.72 14.67 -2.99
CA GLY A 180 20.85 13.73 -2.90
C GLY A 180 22.20 14.44 -2.70
N THR A 181 22.25 15.77 -2.76
CA THR A 181 23.51 16.54 -2.77
C THR A 181 23.89 17.17 -1.44
N ARG A 182 22.98 17.21 -0.45
CA ARG A 182 23.19 17.91 0.84
C ARG A 182 23.24 17.02 2.07
N GLY A 183 23.47 15.71 1.95
CA GLY A 183 23.66 14.80 3.08
C GLY A 183 25.11 14.38 3.25
N ASP A 184 25.38 13.66 4.33
CA ASP A 184 26.63 12.94 4.48
C ASP A 184 26.80 12.00 3.28
N GLU A 185 28.02 11.90 2.73
CA GLU A 185 28.33 11.06 1.55
C GLU A 185 27.91 9.59 1.68
N ASP A 186 27.68 9.15 2.91
CA ASP A 186 27.27 7.79 3.27
C ASP A 186 25.76 7.58 3.39
N GLU A 187 24.90 8.59 3.15
CA GLU A 187 23.46 8.45 3.29
C GLU A 187 22.81 7.88 2.02
N VAL A 188 21.98 6.85 2.19
CA VAL A 188 21.17 6.27 1.10
C VAL A 188 19.78 6.87 1.15
N VAL A 189 19.42 7.64 0.13
CA VAL A 189 18.14 8.35 -0.01
C VAL A 189 17.23 7.62 -1.00
N ARG A 190 15.94 7.43 -0.63
CA ARG A 190 14.92 6.75 -1.44
C ARG A 190 14.07 7.71 -2.27
N GLY A 191 14.69 8.68 -2.91
CA GLY A 191 14.03 9.66 -3.76
C GLY A 191 15.01 10.49 -4.53
N VAL A 192 14.52 11.39 -5.38
CA VAL A 192 15.31 12.33 -6.15
C VAL A 192 14.62 13.68 -6.20
N GLU A 193 15.41 14.77 -6.30
CA GLU A 193 14.88 16.14 -6.45
C GLU A 193 14.38 16.43 -7.87
N ASP A 194 14.95 15.74 -8.85
CA ASP A 194 14.63 15.99 -10.25
C ASP A 194 13.15 15.67 -10.49
N VAL A 195 12.36 16.67 -10.84
CA VAL A 195 11.00 16.45 -11.36
C VAL A 195 11.09 15.84 -12.75
N PHE A 196 10.39 14.73 -12.97
CA PHE A 196 10.30 14.14 -14.30
C PHE A 196 9.39 15.00 -15.18
N LYS A 197 9.96 15.63 -16.21
CA LYS A 197 9.21 16.47 -17.15
C LYS A 197 8.49 15.61 -18.19
N ALA A 198 7.23 15.29 -17.91
CA ALA A 198 6.39 14.54 -18.83
C ALA A 198 5.87 15.42 -19.97
N VAL A 199 5.76 14.85 -21.18
CA VAL A 199 5.19 15.53 -22.35
C VAL A 199 3.79 14.93 -22.59
N LYS A 200 2.74 15.71 -22.31
CA LYS A 200 1.33 15.30 -22.40
C LYS A 200 0.98 14.51 -23.67
N SER A 201 1.39 15.00 -24.83
CA SER A 201 1.04 14.40 -26.13
C SER A 201 1.66 13.01 -26.37
N LEU A 202 2.64 12.59 -25.57
CA LEU A 202 3.35 11.31 -25.73
C LEU A 202 2.87 10.23 -24.73
N ILE A 203 2.12 10.61 -23.70
CA ILE A 203 1.58 9.69 -22.68
C ILE A 203 0.17 9.22 -23.06
N ILE A 204 -0.57 10.02 -23.83
CA ILE A 204 -1.96 9.77 -24.25
C ILE A 204 -1.99 8.90 -25.52
N GLY A 205 -1.58 7.66 -25.44
CA GLY A 205 -1.57 6.79 -26.61
C GLY A 205 -2.03 5.35 -26.40
N ASP A 206 -2.44 5.00 -25.20
CA ASP A 206 -2.79 3.61 -24.86
C ASP A 206 -4.28 3.50 -24.52
N ASN A 207 -5.05 2.81 -25.36
CA ASN A 207 -6.51 2.67 -25.25
C ASN A 207 -7.03 2.12 -23.90
N ASP A 208 -6.16 1.49 -23.11
CA ASP A 208 -6.50 1.06 -21.75
C ASP A 208 -6.40 2.21 -20.72
N LYS A 209 -5.61 3.25 -21.01
CA LYS A 209 -5.51 4.46 -20.17
C LYS A 209 -6.74 5.36 -20.31
N GLU A 210 -7.34 5.43 -21.49
CA GLU A 210 -8.50 6.29 -21.78
C GLU A 210 -9.73 5.92 -20.91
N LYS A 211 -9.92 4.63 -20.58
CA LYS A 211 -11.00 4.19 -19.67
C LYS A 211 -10.75 4.50 -18.20
N VAL A 212 -9.48 4.62 -17.80
CA VAL A 212 -9.06 4.88 -16.42
C VAL A 212 -8.94 6.39 -16.16
N ILE A 213 -8.52 7.15 -17.17
CA ILE A 213 -8.16 8.55 -17.08
C ILE A 213 -9.33 9.51 -17.49
N ASN A 214 -10.27 9.08 -18.35
CA ASN A 214 -11.42 9.89 -18.77
C ASN A 214 -12.56 10.01 -17.75
N GLN A 215 -12.41 9.42 -16.57
CA GLN A 215 -13.15 9.97 -15.44
C GLN A 215 -12.47 11.29 -15.07
N LYS A 216 -13.00 12.42 -15.50
CA LYS A 216 -12.84 13.73 -14.83
C LYS A 216 -13.35 13.55 -13.39
N ALA A 217 -12.60 12.81 -12.62
CA ALA A 217 -12.91 12.48 -11.27
C ALA A 217 -12.31 13.60 -10.43
N LYS A 218 -13.14 14.18 -9.58
CA LYS A 218 -12.68 14.63 -8.27
C LYS A 218 -11.66 13.61 -7.76
N PRO A 219 -10.52 14.04 -7.17
CA PRO A 219 -9.55 13.14 -6.59
C PRO A 219 -10.28 12.03 -5.85
N LEU A 220 -10.06 10.78 -6.24
CA LEU A 220 -10.77 9.66 -5.62
C LEU A 220 -10.40 9.68 -4.14
N ALA A 221 -11.39 9.84 -3.27
CA ALA A 221 -11.15 9.91 -1.84
C ALA A 221 -10.35 8.69 -1.40
N GLU A 222 -9.23 8.90 -0.71
CA GLU A 222 -8.42 7.84 -0.09
C GLU A 222 -9.22 7.13 1.01
N ARG A 223 -9.95 6.08 0.63
CA ARG A 223 -10.80 5.29 1.54
C ARG A 223 -10.01 4.17 2.20
N TRP A 224 -8.79 4.46 2.65
CA TRP A 224 -7.85 3.57 3.33
C TRP A 224 -6.98 4.35 4.29
N ILE A 225 -6.03 3.68 4.93
CA ILE A 225 -4.96 4.31 5.71
C ILE A 225 -3.67 4.24 4.89
N THR A 226 -2.99 5.37 4.75
CA THR A 226 -1.63 5.44 4.19
C THR A 226 -0.64 5.82 5.28
N LEU A 227 0.44 5.03 5.42
CA LEU A 227 1.59 5.32 6.26
C LEU A 227 2.79 5.60 5.37
N SER A 228 3.22 6.85 5.28
CA SER A 228 4.35 7.30 4.48
C SER A 228 5.59 7.54 5.33
N ALA A 229 6.78 7.32 4.76
CA ALA A 229 8.06 7.42 5.47
C ALA A 229 8.43 8.83 5.89
N CYS A 230 7.96 9.84 5.18
CA CYS A 230 8.24 11.26 5.44
C CYS A 230 7.11 12.14 4.87
N LYS A 231 7.16 13.43 5.18
CA LYS A 231 6.35 14.45 4.50
C LYS A 231 6.84 14.66 3.06
N SER A 232 6.00 15.27 2.21
CA SER A 232 6.30 15.54 0.81
C SER A 232 7.55 16.43 0.60
N ASP A 233 7.85 17.31 1.57
CA ASP A 233 8.99 18.22 1.59
C ASP A 233 10.25 17.64 2.28
N GLN A 234 10.22 16.38 2.69
CA GLN A 234 11.30 15.71 3.43
C GLN A 234 11.88 14.53 2.66
N VAL A 235 13.09 14.12 3.06
CA VAL A 235 13.77 12.96 2.49
C VAL A 235 13.55 11.70 3.30
N ASN A 236 13.45 10.56 2.63
CA ASN A 236 13.48 9.25 3.25
C ASN A 236 14.88 8.65 3.16
N ILE A 237 15.53 8.51 4.31
CA ILE A 237 16.90 8.02 4.43
C ILE A 237 16.87 6.62 5.04
N GLU A 238 17.68 5.71 4.50
CA GLU A 238 17.80 4.36 5.01
C GLU A 238 18.59 4.28 6.34
N MET A 239 18.40 3.19 7.08
CA MET A 239 19.32 2.81 8.15
C MET A 239 20.63 2.27 7.56
N LYS A 240 21.75 2.52 8.22
CA LYS A 240 23.06 1.97 7.82
C LYS A 240 23.23 0.53 8.31
N ASN A 241 22.74 0.23 9.50
CA ASN A 241 22.85 -1.10 10.12
C ASN A 241 21.60 -1.45 10.94
N PRO A 242 20.79 -2.42 10.49
CA PRO A 242 20.84 -3.05 9.16
C PRO A 242 20.56 -2.05 8.03
N ALA A 243 21.07 -2.32 6.82
CA ALA A 243 20.82 -1.49 5.62
C ALA A 243 19.42 -1.79 5.09
N VAL A 244 18.41 -1.06 5.59
CA VAL A 244 16.97 -1.21 5.30
C VAL A 244 16.24 0.13 5.49
N GLY A 245 15.00 0.21 5.05
CA GLY A 245 14.15 1.38 5.27
C GLY A 245 13.85 1.63 6.75
N LYS A 246 13.99 2.89 7.18
CA LYS A 246 13.71 3.27 8.58
C LYS A 246 12.25 3.03 8.95
N LEU A 247 11.32 3.39 8.06
CA LEU A 247 9.89 3.18 8.31
C LEU A 247 9.57 1.68 8.43
N THR A 248 10.06 0.88 7.50
CA THR A 248 9.85 -0.58 7.49
C THR A 248 10.38 -1.22 8.77
N TYR A 249 11.58 -0.83 9.18
CA TYR A 249 12.17 -1.36 10.40
C TYR A 249 11.45 -0.90 11.67
N ALA A 250 11.04 0.37 11.72
CA ALA A 250 10.23 0.92 12.81
C ALA A 250 8.90 0.19 12.97
N LEU A 251 8.21 -0.06 11.84
CA LEU A 251 6.96 -0.81 11.80
C LEU A 251 7.15 -2.24 12.34
N TRP A 252 8.17 -2.93 11.89
CA TRP A 252 8.50 -4.27 12.37
C TRP A 252 8.79 -4.30 13.89
N MET A 253 9.56 -3.33 14.39
CA MET A 253 9.87 -3.22 15.81
C MET A 253 8.62 -2.96 16.65
N GLU A 254 7.73 -2.07 16.20
CA GLU A 254 6.50 -1.75 16.92
C GLU A 254 5.55 -2.94 16.99
N LEU A 255 5.44 -3.72 15.92
CA LEU A 255 4.61 -4.93 15.92
C LEU A 255 5.16 -6.05 16.79
N LYS A 256 6.49 -6.13 16.98
CA LYS A 256 7.10 -7.09 17.93
C LYS A 256 6.74 -6.79 19.38
N ASN A 257 6.45 -5.53 19.73
CA ASN A 257 6.01 -5.17 21.08
C ASN A 257 4.61 -5.72 21.38
N GLY A 258 3.76 -5.93 20.35
CA GLY A 258 2.43 -6.54 20.51
C GLY A 258 1.40 -5.66 21.21
N ASP A 259 1.71 -4.39 21.43
CA ASP A 259 0.82 -3.46 22.14
C ASP A 259 -0.41 -3.11 21.30
N LYS A 260 -1.60 -3.19 21.90
CA LYS A 260 -2.82 -2.66 21.30
C LYS A 260 -2.90 -1.15 21.57
N ILE A 261 -2.53 -0.34 20.59
CA ILE A 261 -2.50 1.12 20.66
C ILE A 261 -3.32 1.74 19.54
N ASN A 262 -3.77 2.98 19.75
CA ASN A 262 -4.46 3.74 18.70
C ASN A 262 -3.48 4.34 17.68
N ASN A 263 -4.01 4.88 16.58
CA ASN A 263 -3.20 5.44 15.50
C ASN A 263 -2.35 6.65 15.94
N GLU A 264 -2.80 7.44 16.90
CA GLU A 264 -2.08 8.58 17.43
C GLU A 264 -0.80 8.14 18.19
N GLU A 265 -0.94 7.20 19.12
CA GLU A 265 0.21 6.66 19.84
C GLU A 265 1.12 5.85 18.92
N PHE A 266 0.55 5.12 17.95
CA PHE A 266 1.30 4.38 16.95
C PHE A 266 2.22 5.30 16.15
N ILE A 267 1.69 6.36 15.52
CA ILE A 267 2.51 7.27 14.70
C ILE A 267 3.53 8.04 15.54
N LYS A 268 3.22 8.35 16.79
CA LYS A 268 4.16 8.97 17.73
C LYS A 268 5.36 8.06 18.01
N ARG A 269 5.14 6.76 18.23
CA ARG A 269 6.21 5.78 18.45
C ARG A 269 7.06 5.56 17.20
N ILE A 270 6.43 5.44 16.03
CA ILE A 270 7.13 5.35 14.75
C ILE A 270 8.02 6.59 14.52
N ARG A 271 7.50 7.80 14.71
CA ARG A 271 8.28 9.04 14.61
C ARG A 271 9.44 9.08 15.60
N LYS A 272 9.22 8.66 16.86
CA LYS A 272 10.26 8.58 17.87
C LYS A 272 11.39 7.65 17.47
N PHE A 273 11.06 6.49 16.87
CA PHE A 273 12.07 5.54 16.38
C PHE A 273 12.84 6.14 15.20
N VAL A 274 12.14 6.62 14.17
CA VAL A 274 12.74 7.17 12.97
C VAL A 274 13.67 8.34 13.31
N ASN A 275 13.25 9.25 14.20
CA ASN A 275 14.03 10.42 14.61
C ASN A 275 15.25 10.08 15.50
N ARG A 276 15.26 8.96 16.21
CA ARG A 276 16.46 8.51 16.96
C ARG A 276 17.60 8.03 16.07
N ASN A 277 17.24 7.59 14.86
CA ASN A 277 18.16 7.02 13.89
C ASN A 277 18.40 7.99 12.72
N THR A 278 18.17 9.29 12.95
CA THR A 278 18.35 10.28 11.89
C THR A 278 19.78 10.76 11.77
N SER A 279 20.10 11.08 10.54
CA SER A 279 21.07 12.04 10.08
C SER A 279 20.67 13.48 10.44
N SER A 280 21.42 14.44 9.93
CA SER A 280 21.15 15.88 10.04
C SER A 280 19.82 16.34 9.43
N ARG A 281 19.11 15.47 8.67
CA ARG A 281 17.86 15.82 7.97
C ARG A 281 16.64 15.29 8.69
N PRO A 282 15.57 16.11 8.84
CA PRO A 282 14.32 15.65 9.44
C PRO A 282 13.63 14.61 8.55
N GLN A 283 13.15 13.55 9.18
CA GLN A 283 12.30 12.55 8.56
C GLN A 283 11.10 12.29 9.46
N GLN A 284 9.93 12.71 9.05
CA GLN A 284 8.73 12.61 9.85
C GLN A 284 7.67 11.75 9.17
N PRO A 285 7.51 10.48 9.57
CA PRO A 285 6.44 9.62 9.07
C PRO A 285 5.06 10.25 9.24
N VAL A 286 4.20 10.05 8.24
CA VAL A 286 2.86 10.64 8.18
C VAL A 286 1.82 9.54 8.06
N LEU A 287 0.67 9.77 8.70
CA LEU A 287 -0.50 8.92 8.60
C LEU A 287 -1.62 9.73 7.97
N THR A 288 -2.09 9.28 6.80
CA THR A 288 -3.15 9.94 6.03
C THR A 288 -4.29 8.97 5.69
N GLY A 289 -5.25 9.45 4.96
CA GLY A 289 -6.40 8.69 4.48
C GLY A 289 -7.63 8.80 5.36
N ASN A 290 -8.81 8.65 4.75
CA ASN A 290 -10.11 8.88 5.39
C ASN A 290 -10.53 7.75 6.35
N ASP A 291 -9.83 6.63 6.33
CA ASP A 291 -10.13 5.48 7.20
C ASP A 291 -9.28 5.46 8.49
N LYS A 292 -8.36 6.43 8.68
CA LYS A 292 -7.50 6.51 9.87
C LYS A 292 -8.26 6.66 11.19
N ASP A 293 -9.48 7.19 11.13
CA ASP A 293 -10.35 7.36 12.29
C ASP A 293 -11.36 6.20 12.46
N LYS A 294 -11.39 5.25 11.52
CA LYS A 294 -12.32 4.11 11.53
C LYS A 294 -11.73 2.85 12.14
N TYR A 295 -10.42 2.64 12.00
CA TYR A 295 -9.72 1.49 12.58
C TYR A 295 -8.24 1.82 12.83
N ASN A 296 -7.61 1.07 13.73
CA ASN A 296 -6.19 1.24 14.01
C ASN A 296 -5.34 0.36 13.08
N ILE A 297 -4.15 0.85 12.72
CA ILE A 297 -3.15 0.08 11.95
C ILE A 297 -2.84 -1.24 12.65
N ILE A 298 -2.68 -1.17 13.97
CA ILE A 298 -2.31 -2.32 14.80
C ILE A 298 -3.35 -3.44 14.69
N ASP A 299 -4.65 -3.10 14.60
CA ASP A 299 -5.74 -4.08 14.43
C ASP A 299 -5.70 -4.80 13.07
N CYS A 300 -5.04 -4.21 12.06
CA CYS A 300 -4.80 -4.87 10.77
C CYS A 300 -3.65 -5.87 10.86
N LEU A 301 -2.66 -5.59 11.70
CA LEU A 301 -1.34 -6.23 11.70
C LEU A 301 -1.11 -7.17 12.88
N LEU A 302 -1.86 -7.06 13.98
CA LEU A 302 -1.80 -8.06 15.03
C LEU A 302 -2.62 -9.30 14.66
N TYR A 303 -2.11 -10.45 15.07
CA TYR A 303 -2.88 -11.69 15.03
C TYR A 303 -3.97 -11.62 16.11
N THR A 304 -5.24 -11.69 15.72
CA THR A 304 -6.35 -11.86 16.66
C THR A 304 -6.82 -13.32 16.58
N SER A 305 -6.76 -14.05 17.66
CA SER A 305 -7.26 -15.43 17.76
C SER A 305 -8.76 -15.56 17.48
N ASP A 306 -9.47 -14.45 17.47
CA ASP A 306 -10.94 -14.39 17.29
C ASP A 306 -11.43 -14.68 15.86
N ALA A 307 -10.48 -14.96 14.91
CA ALA A 307 -10.81 -15.35 13.54
C ALA A 307 -10.79 -16.89 13.35
N ALA A 308 -10.66 -17.66 14.40
CA ALA A 308 -10.51 -19.12 14.37
C ALA A 308 -11.69 -19.90 15.00
N ASP A 309 -12.75 -19.19 15.47
CA ASP A 309 -13.99 -19.83 15.97
C ASP A 309 -15.16 -19.63 15.00
#